data_92a5ba2aafef6a6124313a1f30117d9e
#
_entry.id   92a5ba2aafef6a6124313a1f30117d9e
#
_cell.length_a   1.000
_cell.length_b   1.000
_cell.length_c   1.000
_cell.angle_alpha   90.00
_cell.angle_beta   90.00
_cell.angle_gamma   90.00
#
_symmetry.space_group_name_H-M   'P 1'
#
loop_
_entity.id
_entity.type
_entity.pdbx_description
1 polymer ?
#
loop_
_entity_poly.entity_id
_entity_poly.type
_entity_poly.pdbx_seq_one_letter_code
_entity_poly.pdbx_strand_id
1 'polypeptide(L)'
;MREKGKPETEVPVQRFLEQYLAAEEEIQSQKDHIASRRSIVENTTTHLSFTAGCSPSGDAYRFENTMIDIVEEERKFAQRMGELALIQASVENLISLVQDPKQKKLLRYKYVEGMKMSEIAEELELSISHIYVLNRKALLSTERVYREIRTDSNR
;
A
#
# COMPACT_ATOMS: atom_id res chain seq x y z
N MET A 1 -34.82 -18.99 -12.15
CA MET A 1 -33.69 -18.80 -11.21
C MET A 1 -32.44 -18.47 -12.02
N ARG A 2 -31.99 -17.22 -11.98
CA ARG A 2 -30.73 -16.82 -12.62
C ARG A 2 -29.61 -17.09 -11.62
N GLU A 3 -28.72 -18.00 -11.95
CA GLU A 3 -27.50 -18.24 -11.20
C GLU A 3 -26.69 -16.95 -11.18
N LYS A 4 -26.45 -16.44 -9.97
CA LYS A 4 -25.46 -15.38 -9.73
C LYS A 4 -24.11 -15.90 -10.18
N GLY A 5 -23.52 -15.21 -11.15
CA GLY A 5 -22.24 -15.57 -11.73
C GLY A 5 -21.19 -15.86 -10.64
N LYS A 6 -20.52 -16.98 -10.81
CA LYS A 6 -19.29 -17.31 -10.09
C LYS A 6 -18.37 -16.09 -10.12
N PRO A 7 -17.71 -15.74 -9.01
CA PRO A 7 -16.66 -14.74 -9.05
C PRO A 7 -15.64 -15.18 -10.11
N GLU A 8 -15.34 -14.29 -11.04
CA GLU A 8 -14.26 -14.49 -12.00
C GLU A 8 -13.03 -14.94 -11.21
N THR A 9 -12.45 -16.05 -11.63
CA THR A 9 -11.28 -16.64 -10.99
C THR A 9 -10.20 -15.57 -10.93
N GLU A 10 -9.96 -14.99 -9.74
CA GLU A 10 -8.90 -14.02 -9.53
C GLU A 10 -7.59 -14.59 -10.06
N VAL A 11 -7.02 -13.91 -11.03
CA VAL A 11 -5.73 -14.33 -11.60
C VAL A 11 -4.68 -14.12 -10.50
N PRO A 12 -3.82 -15.10 -10.19
CA PRO A 12 -2.84 -14.98 -9.10
C PRO A 12 -2.01 -13.69 -9.14
N VAL A 13 -1.69 -13.21 -10.35
CA VAL A 13 -0.96 -11.95 -10.53
C VAL A 13 -1.78 -10.72 -10.11
N GLN A 14 -3.10 -10.74 -10.27
CA GLN A 14 -3.94 -9.63 -9.83
C GLN A 14 -3.83 -9.43 -8.32
N ARG A 15 -3.93 -10.50 -7.56
CA ARG A 15 -3.75 -10.46 -6.10
C ARG A 15 -2.36 -9.96 -5.70
N PHE A 16 -1.33 -10.33 -6.43
CA PHE A 16 0.03 -9.82 -6.20
C PHE A 16 0.13 -8.30 -6.45
N LEU A 17 -0.46 -7.81 -7.54
CA LEU A 17 -0.48 -6.38 -7.87
C LEU A 17 -1.28 -5.56 -6.85
N GLU A 18 -2.40 -6.10 -6.37
CA GLU A 18 -3.28 -5.45 -5.38
C GLU A 18 -2.63 -5.34 -3.99
N GLN A 19 -1.68 -6.22 -3.65
CA GLN A 19 -0.95 -6.15 -2.38
C GLN A 19 -0.21 -4.84 -2.18
N TYR A 20 0.26 -4.22 -3.25
CA TYR A 20 0.96 -2.94 -3.17
C TYR A 20 0.06 -1.82 -2.61
N LEU A 21 -1.10 -1.61 -3.21
CA LEU A 21 -2.04 -0.57 -2.78
C LEU A 21 -2.57 -0.82 -1.36
N ALA A 22 -2.92 -2.07 -1.04
CA ALA A 22 -3.37 -2.43 0.30
C ALA A 22 -2.31 -2.16 1.38
N ALA A 23 -1.04 -2.46 1.08
CA ALA A 23 0.06 -2.19 1.99
C ALA A 23 0.32 -0.67 2.13
N GLU A 24 0.18 0.10 1.06
CA GLU A 24 0.33 1.55 1.09
C GLU A 24 -0.74 2.23 1.94
N GLU A 25 -2.00 1.80 1.81
CA GLU A 25 -3.11 2.27 2.65
C GLU A 25 -2.86 1.95 4.15
N GLU A 26 -2.40 0.74 4.44
CA GLU A 26 -2.04 0.32 5.81
C GLU A 26 -0.94 1.21 6.39
N ILE A 27 0.11 1.49 5.63
CA ILE A 27 1.23 2.34 6.05
C ILE A 27 0.76 3.77 6.29
N GLN A 28 -0.07 4.33 5.43
CA GLN A 28 -0.59 5.69 5.64
C GLN A 28 -1.41 5.77 6.92
N SER A 29 -2.27 4.77 7.17
CA SER A 29 -3.05 4.68 8.41
C SER A 29 -2.17 4.60 9.66
N GLN A 30 -1.12 3.79 9.63
CA GLN A 30 -0.16 3.68 10.75
C GLN A 30 0.62 4.97 10.98
N LYS A 31 1.04 5.64 9.91
CA LYS A 31 1.72 6.94 9.97
C LYS A 31 0.86 8.00 10.66
N ASP A 32 -0.41 8.08 10.29
CA ASP A 32 -1.34 9.04 10.89
C ASP A 32 -1.60 8.72 12.37
N HIS A 33 -1.66 7.43 12.73
CA HIS A 33 -1.79 6.99 14.10
C HIS A 33 -0.57 7.40 14.96
N ILE A 34 0.64 7.15 14.49
CA ILE A 34 1.89 7.53 15.19
C ILE A 34 1.96 9.06 15.34
N ALA A 35 1.65 9.82 14.29
CA ALA A 35 1.65 11.28 14.33
C ALA A 35 0.65 11.82 15.36
N SER A 36 -0.54 11.24 15.43
CA SER A 36 -1.56 11.61 16.43
C SER A 36 -1.09 11.34 17.86
N ARG A 37 -0.51 10.16 18.13
CA ARG A 37 0.03 9.84 19.45
C ARG A 37 1.18 10.75 19.86
N ARG A 38 2.07 11.08 18.94
CA ARG A 38 3.18 12.00 19.18
C ARG A 38 2.68 13.40 19.56
N SER A 39 1.69 13.92 18.85
CA SER A 39 1.06 15.21 19.13
C SER A 39 0.43 15.26 20.54
N ILE A 40 -0.21 14.18 20.99
CA ILE A 40 -0.78 14.10 22.34
C ILE A 40 0.32 14.19 23.40
N VAL A 41 1.43 13.49 23.20
CA VAL A 41 2.57 13.49 24.14
C VAL A 41 3.24 14.87 24.20
N GLU A 42 3.46 15.52 23.05
CA GLU A 42 4.04 16.87 22.97
C GLU A 42 3.16 17.91 23.67
N ASN A 43 1.84 17.84 23.49
CA ASN A 43 0.90 18.73 24.18
C ASN A 43 0.88 18.46 25.69
N THR A 44 1.01 17.23 26.14
CA THR A 44 1.06 16.87 27.57
C THR A 44 2.34 17.38 28.23
N THR A 45 3.49 17.31 27.54
CA THR A 45 4.77 17.88 28.04
C THR A 45 4.73 19.38 28.22
N THR A 46 4.07 20.09 27.33
CA THR A 46 3.90 21.55 27.44
C THR A 46 3.11 21.93 28.69
N HIS A 47 2.08 21.14 29.05
CA HIS A 47 1.31 21.32 30.29
C HIS A 47 2.09 20.97 31.55
N LEU A 48 2.90 19.91 31.53
CA LEU A 48 3.73 19.50 32.68
C LEU A 48 4.84 20.48 32.97
N SER A 49 5.41 21.12 31.97
CA SER A 49 6.43 22.16 32.14
C SER A 49 5.90 23.44 32.82
N PHE A 50 4.61 23.73 32.73
CA PHE A 50 3.96 24.89 33.33
C PHE A 50 3.56 24.68 34.80
N THR A 51 3.45 23.42 35.27
CA THR A 51 3.04 23.05 36.63
C THR A 51 4.21 22.54 37.49
N ALA A 52 5.40 23.12 37.36
CA ALA A 52 6.60 22.78 38.12
C ALA A 52 6.44 23.02 39.63
N GLY A 53 5.60 22.25 40.29
CA GLY A 53 5.32 22.34 41.74
C GLY A 53 4.65 21.13 42.36
N CYS A 54 4.22 20.14 41.57
CA CYS A 54 3.60 18.91 42.07
C CYS A 54 4.48 17.68 41.81
N SER A 55 4.58 16.82 42.81
CA SER A 55 5.41 15.59 42.84
C SER A 55 5.39 14.76 41.55
N PRO A 56 6.58 14.40 41.02
CA PRO A 56 6.70 13.82 39.66
C PRO A 56 6.50 12.32 39.55
N SER A 57 5.96 11.59 40.51
CA SER A 57 6.16 10.14 40.58
C SER A 57 5.23 9.27 39.69
N GLY A 58 4.07 9.78 39.27
CA GLY A 58 3.14 9.00 38.46
C GLY A 58 3.13 9.37 36.97
N ASP A 59 3.18 10.64 36.70
CA ASP A 59 3.00 11.17 35.33
C ASP A 59 4.31 11.08 34.51
N ALA A 60 5.48 11.25 35.16
CA ALA A 60 6.77 11.07 34.51
C ALA A 60 6.97 9.62 34.02
N TYR A 61 6.60 8.62 34.84
CA TYR A 61 6.70 7.22 34.47
C TYR A 61 5.74 6.84 33.30
N ARG A 62 4.52 7.38 33.30
CA ARG A 62 3.58 7.20 32.19
C ARG A 62 4.11 7.83 30.90
N PHE A 63 4.71 9.00 31.02
CA PHE A 63 5.31 9.70 29.88
C PHE A 63 6.46 8.87 29.28
N GLU A 64 7.41 8.40 30.10
CA GLU A 64 8.52 7.57 29.64
C GLU A 64 8.03 6.31 28.94
N ASN A 65 7.06 5.57 29.49
CA ASN A 65 6.50 4.38 28.88
C ASN A 65 5.83 4.71 27.55
N THR A 66 5.06 5.80 27.47
CA THR A 66 4.42 6.23 26.20
C THR A 66 5.45 6.58 25.15
N MET A 67 6.56 7.22 25.52
CA MET A 67 7.65 7.54 24.59
C MET A 67 8.34 6.26 24.09
N ILE A 68 8.57 5.28 24.95
CA ILE A 68 9.15 3.98 24.59
C ILE A 68 8.23 3.27 23.59
N ASP A 69 6.93 3.25 23.83
CA ASP A 69 5.94 2.67 22.92
C ASP A 69 5.95 3.34 21.54
N ILE A 70 6.02 4.66 21.50
CA ILE A 70 6.08 5.42 20.23
C ILE A 70 7.36 5.09 19.46
N VAL A 71 8.51 5.03 20.11
CA VAL A 71 9.78 4.68 19.46
C VAL A 71 9.73 3.27 18.89
N GLU A 72 9.13 2.31 19.62
CA GLU A 72 8.98 0.94 19.13
C GLU A 72 8.00 0.86 17.94
N GLU A 73 6.92 1.63 17.97
CA GLU A 73 5.99 1.76 16.81
C GLU A 73 6.69 2.37 15.60
N GLU A 74 7.50 3.40 15.78
CA GLU A 74 8.28 4.02 14.70
C GLU A 74 9.28 3.03 14.09
N ARG A 75 9.91 2.20 14.93
CA ARG A 75 10.82 1.15 14.46
C ARG A 75 10.09 0.12 13.59
N LYS A 76 8.92 -0.36 14.04
CA LYS A 76 8.08 -1.28 13.27
C LYS A 76 7.60 -0.64 11.98
N PHE A 77 7.22 0.63 12.02
CA PHE A 77 6.83 1.40 10.84
C PHE A 77 7.97 1.48 9.83
N ALA A 78 9.20 1.81 10.26
CA ALA A 78 10.36 1.87 9.38
C ALA A 78 10.65 0.52 8.71
N GLN A 79 10.51 -0.58 9.45
CA GLN A 79 10.62 -1.94 8.90
C GLN A 79 9.56 -2.19 7.82
N ARG A 80 8.30 -1.85 8.12
CA ARG A 80 7.18 -2.02 7.17
C ARG A 80 7.36 -1.20 5.90
N MET A 81 7.89 0.01 6.00
CA MET A 81 8.26 0.84 4.86
C MET A 81 9.30 0.17 3.96
N GLY A 82 10.29 -0.51 4.56
CA GLY A 82 11.27 -1.30 3.81
C GLY A 82 10.63 -2.46 3.04
N GLU A 83 9.71 -3.20 3.68
CA GLU A 83 8.97 -4.28 3.03
C GLU A 83 8.11 -3.76 1.86
N LEU A 84 7.42 -2.62 2.02
CA LEU A 84 6.64 -2.00 0.96
C LEU A 84 7.52 -1.59 -0.23
N ALA A 85 8.68 -1.00 0.02
CA ALA A 85 9.60 -0.61 -1.03
C ALA A 85 10.05 -1.82 -1.89
N LEU A 86 10.24 -2.98 -1.27
CA LEU A 86 10.54 -4.24 -1.99
C LEU A 86 9.34 -4.71 -2.83
N ILE A 87 8.13 -4.64 -2.29
CA ILE A 87 6.91 -4.99 -3.02
C ILE A 87 6.73 -4.04 -4.22
N GLN A 88 6.89 -2.74 -4.01
CA GLN A 88 6.80 -1.74 -5.07
C GLN A 88 7.79 -2.02 -6.20
N ALA A 89 9.06 -2.24 -5.87
CA ALA A 89 10.09 -2.56 -6.85
C ALA A 89 9.75 -3.84 -7.63
N SER A 90 9.20 -4.85 -6.96
CA SER A 90 8.78 -6.11 -7.60
C SER A 90 7.60 -5.92 -8.54
N VAL A 91 6.60 -5.14 -8.15
CA VAL A 91 5.44 -4.80 -8.99
C VAL A 91 5.86 -3.98 -10.20
N GLU A 92 6.67 -2.94 -10.02
CA GLU A 92 7.15 -2.12 -11.12
C GLU A 92 8.01 -2.91 -12.11
N ASN A 93 8.88 -3.79 -11.60
CA ASN A 93 9.66 -4.69 -12.44
C ASN A 93 8.76 -5.61 -13.27
N LEU A 94 7.76 -6.23 -12.65
CA LEU A 94 6.81 -7.09 -13.35
C LEU A 94 6.05 -6.33 -14.45
N ILE A 95 5.56 -5.13 -14.16
CA ILE A 95 4.89 -4.27 -15.14
C ILE A 95 5.83 -3.88 -16.27
N SER A 96 7.11 -3.61 -15.98
CA SER A 96 8.10 -3.20 -16.99
C SER A 96 8.33 -4.27 -18.06
N LEU A 97 8.15 -5.53 -17.71
CA LEU A 97 8.31 -6.68 -18.61
C LEU A 97 7.11 -6.91 -19.56
N VAL A 98 5.99 -6.24 -19.33
CA VAL A 98 4.85 -6.28 -20.25
C VAL A 98 5.23 -5.58 -21.56
N GLN A 99 5.02 -6.22 -22.71
CA GLN A 99 5.47 -5.72 -24.01
C GLN A 99 4.62 -4.56 -24.55
N ASP A 100 3.29 -4.64 -24.38
CA ASP A 100 2.36 -3.64 -24.92
C ASP A 100 2.40 -2.35 -24.08
N PRO A 101 2.75 -1.19 -24.68
CA PRO A 101 2.85 0.07 -23.95
C PRO A 101 1.53 0.55 -23.33
N LYS A 102 0.38 0.29 -23.98
CA LYS A 102 -0.94 0.67 -23.47
C LYS A 102 -1.33 -0.19 -22.26
N GLN A 103 -1.05 -1.48 -22.31
CA GLN A 103 -1.26 -2.39 -21.19
C GLN A 103 -0.37 -1.99 -20.00
N LYS A 104 0.91 -1.70 -20.27
CA LYS A 104 1.87 -1.23 -19.26
C LYS A 104 1.38 0.04 -18.55
N LYS A 105 0.94 1.02 -19.33
CA LYS A 105 0.45 2.31 -18.81
C LYS A 105 -0.81 2.12 -17.95
N LEU A 106 -1.77 1.30 -18.41
CA LEU A 106 -2.96 0.95 -17.66
C LEU A 106 -2.63 0.28 -16.32
N LEU A 107 -1.71 -0.70 -16.32
CA LEU A 107 -1.30 -1.39 -15.09
C LEU A 107 -0.66 -0.44 -14.09
N ARG A 108 0.19 0.49 -14.53
CA ARG A 108 0.76 1.52 -13.65
C ARG A 108 -0.31 2.40 -13.02
N TYR A 109 -1.19 2.95 -13.83
CA TYR A 109 -2.27 3.81 -13.33
C TYR A 109 -3.15 3.09 -12.31
N LYS A 110 -3.49 1.82 -12.57
CA LYS A 110 -4.38 1.07 -11.70
C LYS A 110 -3.69 0.58 -10.42
N TYR A 111 -2.51 -0.01 -10.51
CA TYR A 111 -1.89 -0.76 -9.40
C TYR A 111 -0.75 -0.02 -8.69
N VAL A 112 -0.22 1.05 -9.27
CA VAL A 112 0.82 1.89 -8.65
C VAL A 112 0.23 3.23 -8.23
N GLU A 113 -0.58 3.85 -9.08
CA GLU A 113 -1.17 5.18 -8.82
C GLU A 113 -2.57 5.10 -8.20
N GLY A 114 -3.19 3.91 -8.16
CA GLY A 114 -4.49 3.68 -7.53
C GLY A 114 -5.68 4.35 -8.25
N MET A 115 -5.53 4.68 -9.53
CA MET A 115 -6.58 5.35 -10.30
C MET A 115 -7.78 4.43 -10.56
N LYS A 116 -8.97 5.03 -10.58
CA LYS A 116 -10.20 4.32 -10.95
C LYS A 116 -10.25 4.07 -12.45
N MET A 117 -10.97 3.02 -12.85
CA MET A 117 -11.09 2.67 -14.28
C MET A 117 -11.69 3.78 -15.14
N SER A 118 -12.56 4.62 -14.58
CA SER A 118 -13.11 5.81 -15.27
C SER A 118 -12.05 6.87 -15.54
N GLU A 119 -11.18 7.15 -14.54
CA GLU A 119 -10.09 8.11 -14.65
C GLU A 119 -9.04 7.63 -15.67
N ILE A 120 -8.73 6.32 -15.64
CA ILE A 120 -7.83 5.70 -16.63
C ILE A 120 -8.41 5.79 -18.04
N ALA A 121 -9.74 5.65 -18.18
CA ALA A 121 -10.40 5.78 -19.48
C ALA A 121 -10.24 7.19 -20.06
N GLU A 122 -10.40 8.21 -19.23
CA GLU A 122 -10.19 9.61 -19.61
C GLU A 122 -8.72 9.87 -19.99
N GLU A 123 -7.78 9.41 -19.15
CA GLU A 123 -6.34 9.61 -19.34
C GLU A 123 -5.79 8.90 -20.60
N LEU A 124 -6.35 7.74 -20.95
CA LEU A 124 -5.97 6.99 -22.14
C LEU A 124 -6.81 7.33 -23.36
N GLU A 125 -7.77 8.25 -23.24
CA GLU A 125 -8.72 8.64 -24.32
C GLU A 125 -9.45 7.44 -24.91
N LEU A 126 -9.87 6.50 -24.05
CA LEU A 126 -10.57 5.28 -24.44
C LEU A 126 -11.94 5.19 -23.76
N SER A 127 -12.88 4.50 -24.39
CA SER A 127 -14.16 4.21 -23.75
C SER A 127 -13.97 3.27 -22.54
N ILE A 128 -14.83 3.40 -21.53
CA ILE A 128 -14.79 2.55 -20.33
C ILE A 128 -14.84 1.05 -20.67
N SER A 129 -15.65 0.68 -21.66
CA SER A 129 -15.73 -0.71 -22.15
C SER A 129 -14.39 -1.20 -22.72
N HIS A 130 -13.69 -0.34 -23.44
CA HIS A 130 -12.37 -0.64 -23.99
C HIS A 130 -11.31 -0.82 -22.89
N ILE A 131 -11.39 -0.03 -21.82
CA ILE A 131 -10.50 -0.14 -20.66
C ILE A 131 -10.66 -1.49 -19.95
N TYR A 132 -11.91 -1.97 -19.78
CA TYR A 132 -12.11 -3.30 -19.18
C TYR A 132 -11.53 -4.42 -20.05
N VAL A 133 -11.68 -4.35 -21.37
CA VAL A 133 -11.07 -5.30 -22.30
C VAL A 133 -9.55 -5.23 -22.25
N LEU A 134 -8.99 -4.01 -22.25
CA LEU A 134 -7.55 -3.80 -22.14
C LEU A 134 -6.99 -4.30 -20.83
N ASN A 135 -7.67 -4.05 -19.71
CA ASN A 135 -7.28 -4.55 -18.39
C ASN A 135 -7.21 -6.09 -18.35
N ARG A 136 -8.22 -6.76 -18.90
CA ARG A 136 -8.21 -8.23 -18.98
C ARG A 136 -7.03 -8.76 -19.79
N LYS A 137 -6.74 -8.15 -20.95
CA LYS A 137 -5.57 -8.50 -21.75
C LYS A 137 -4.26 -8.23 -21.03
N ALA A 138 -4.16 -7.09 -20.34
CA ALA A 138 -2.99 -6.73 -19.54
C ALA A 138 -2.72 -7.74 -18.43
N LEU A 139 -3.74 -8.14 -17.68
CA LEU A 139 -3.62 -9.15 -16.64
C LEU A 139 -3.16 -10.52 -17.19
N LEU A 140 -3.69 -10.94 -18.32
CA LEU A 140 -3.27 -12.21 -18.97
C LEU A 140 -1.81 -12.15 -19.44
N SER A 141 -1.38 -11.03 -20.00
CA SER A 141 0.01 -10.83 -20.41
C SER A 141 0.95 -10.84 -19.19
N THR A 142 0.55 -10.16 -18.12
CA THR A 142 1.33 -10.09 -16.87
C THR A 142 1.38 -11.45 -16.16
N GLU A 143 0.28 -12.22 -16.16
CA GLU A 143 0.25 -13.56 -15.57
C GLU A 143 1.25 -14.50 -16.27
N ARG A 144 1.40 -14.39 -17.58
CA ARG A 144 2.40 -15.17 -18.31
C ARG A 144 3.81 -14.87 -17.84
N VAL A 145 4.18 -13.59 -17.77
CA VAL A 145 5.48 -13.14 -17.28
C VAL A 145 5.70 -13.54 -15.82
N TYR A 146 4.69 -13.38 -14.98
CA TYR A 146 4.76 -13.74 -13.56
C TYR A 146 5.04 -15.23 -13.34
N ARG A 147 4.45 -16.09 -14.14
CA ARG A 147 4.71 -17.55 -14.10
C ARG A 147 6.12 -17.90 -14.55
N GLU A 148 6.61 -17.26 -15.60
CA GLU A 148 7.98 -17.46 -16.10
C GLU A 148 9.01 -17.11 -15.01
N ILE A 149 8.89 -15.96 -14.35
CA ILE A 149 9.78 -15.54 -13.27
C ILE A 149 9.76 -16.54 -12.10
N ARG A 150 8.57 -17.01 -11.70
CA ARG A 150 8.47 -17.98 -10.60
C ARG A 150 9.05 -19.35 -10.92
N THR A 151 8.99 -19.78 -12.17
CA THR A 151 9.59 -21.04 -12.60
C THR A 151 11.12 -20.97 -12.60
N ASP A 152 11.69 -19.82 -12.97
CA ASP A 152 13.14 -19.62 -13.00
C ASP A 152 13.72 -19.45 -11.59
N SER A 153 12.97 -18.86 -10.65
CA SER A 153 13.40 -18.72 -9.25
C SER A 153 13.40 -20.04 -8.46
N ASN A 154 12.83 -21.10 -9.01
CA ASN A 154 12.72 -22.41 -8.36
C ASN A 154 13.73 -23.45 -8.95
N ARG A 155 14.66 -23.02 -9.79
CA ARG A 155 15.77 -23.81 -10.35
C ARG A 155 17.09 -23.46 -9.69
#